data_c76d0e1d6aa2d1fdc0d4ac4d11501de0
#
_entry.id   c76d0e1d6aa2d1fdc0d4ac4d11501de0
#
_cell.length_a   1.000
_cell.length_b   1.000
_cell.length_c   1.000
_cell.angle_alpha   90.00
_cell.angle_beta   90.00
_cell.angle_gamma   90.00
#
_symmetry.space_group_name_H-M   'P 1'
#
loop_
_entity.id
_entity.type
_entity.pdbx_description
1 polymer ?
#
loop_
_entity_poly.entity_id
_entity_poly.type
_entity_poly.pdbx_seq_one_letter_code
_entity_poly.pdbx_strand_id
1 'polypeptide(L)'
;MLKSPLFWKITTLIGCIVLLSLPLMMVRELINERADYRSEVVDAIEQSTSGSQKLAGPLIAIPITETLTRMENQKEVNYQRSWVYYWLSESLAATGKQTVESRRVGIYSGQVWHNALQIKASFDPLRLAALRKTNIVLGQPRLVVSVGDARGIGAIHAPEVNGNVLSVEPGLGISGDGAGIHMPMPALAEDNKPLEIAFSLDLNGTGEFSLVPLGRNSELQLTSNWPHPGFLGSFLPTQREVSAAGYRAHWQSSWFANDMGSYFKDDMEIPWSRLPAFSADVMSLADQYQLTDRATKYAILLIGLTFMAFFVFESLTRRPLHPMQYLLVGLSLVLFYLVLLALSEHIGFTAAWLAASLSGAVMNGIYLQAVLRGWRNSLLFVAALLLLDGVMWFLLHSEDSALLLGTGVLALALSVLMFLTRRVDWYALSLPKGTVPPTPAADDDKLRLWKE
;
A
#
# COMPACT_ATOMS: atom_id res chain seq x y z
N MET A 1 -38.33 -33.18 12.18
CA MET A 1 -37.56 -31.94 12.24
C MET A 1 -38.21 -30.76 11.46
N LEU A 2 -38.80 -30.94 10.30
CA LEU A 2 -39.41 -29.88 9.48
C LEU A 2 -40.65 -29.17 10.10
N LYS A 3 -41.23 -29.64 11.21
CA LYS A 3 -42.37 -29.02 11.89
C LYS A 3 -42.01 -28.14 13.08
N SER A 4 -40.71 -27.97 13.39
CA SER A 4 -40.25 -27.14 14.52
C SER A 4 -40.30 -25.64 14.16
N PRO A 5 -41.00 -24.81 14.97
CA PRO A 5 -41.04 -23.35 14.77
C PRO A 5 -39.63 -22.73 14.83
N LEU A 6 -38.73 -23.30 15.62
CA LEU A 6 -37.34 -22.88 15.72
C LEU A 6 -36.59 -23.08 14.38
N PHE A 7 -36.78 -24.23 13.72
CA PHE A 7 -36.18 -24.51 12.42
C PHE A 7 -36.58 -23.47 11.37
N TRP A 8 -37.87 -23.21 11.23
CA TRP A 8 -38.36 -22.20 10.29
C TRP A 8 -37.81 -20.81 10.60
N LYS A 9 -37.66 -20.47 11.85
CA LYS A 9 -37.13 -19.19 12.26
C LYS A 9 -35.66 -19.03 11.88
N ILE A 10 -34.81 -20.00 12.20
CA ILE A 10 -33.39 -20.01 11.82
C ILE A 10 -33.25 -19.93 10.29
N THR A 11 -34.05 -20.72 9.56
CA THR A 11 -34.04 -20.68 8.08
C THR A 11 -34.42 -19.30 7.55
N THR A 12 -35.41 -18.64 8.15
CA THR A 12 -35.81 -17.30 7.75
C THR A 12 -34.70 -16.27 8.07
N LEU A 13 -34.01 -16.36 9.22
CA LEU A 13 -32.90 -15.47 9.56
C LEU A 13 -31.72 -15.65 8.60
N ILE A 14 -31.38 -16.89 8.26
CA ILE A 14 -30.37 -17.17 7.23
C ILE A 14 -30.81 -16.58 5.88
N GLY A 15 -32.08 -16.75 5.50
CA GLY A 15 -32.64 -16.16 4.30
C GLY A 15 -32.56 -14.63 4.28
N CYS A 16 -32.79 -13.97 5.42
CA CYS A 16 -32.59 -12.52 5.56
C CYS A 16 -31.12 -12.11 5.37
N ILE A 17 -30.16 -12.86 5.94
CA ILE A 17 -28.72 -12.58 5.76
C ILE A 17 -28.34 -12.75 4.29
N VAL A 18 -28.80 -13.80 3.63
CA VAL A 18 -28.55 -14.01 2.19
C VAL A 18 -29.20 -12.90 1.35
N LEU A 19 -30.40 -12.45 1.67
CA LEU A 19 -31.04 -11.34 0.99
C LEU A 19 -30.27 -10.04 1.18
N LEU A 20 -29.76 -9.75 2.36
CA LEU A 20 -28.95 -8.57 2.68
C LEU A 20 -27.57 -8.61 2.04
N SER A 21 -27.06 -9.79 1.67
CA SER A 21 -25.79 -9.88 0.95
C SER A 21 -25.86 -9.24 -0.44
N LEU A 22 -27.04 -9.17 -1.08
CA LEU A 22 -27.22 -8.54 -2.39
C LEU A 22 -26.91 -7.02 -2.37
N PRO A 23 -27.60 -6.19 -1.54
CA PRO A 23 -27.27 -4.78 -1.46
C PRO A 23 -25.87 -4.54 -0.89
N LEU A 24 -25.34 -5.43 -0.04
CA LEU A 24 -23.97 -5.35 0.44
C LEU A 24 -22.94 -5.56 -0.70
N MET A 25 -23.21 -6.49 -1.61
CA MET A 25 -22.38 -6.68 -2.81
C MET A 25 -22.42 -5.44 -3.72
N MET A 26 -23.59 -4.81 -3.90
CA MET A 26 -23.70 -3.55 -4.67
C MET A 26 -22.88 -2.42 -4.04
N VAL A 27 -22.91 -2.28 -2.69
CA VAL A 27 -22.08 -1.30 -1.99
C VAL A 27 -20.59 -1.58 -2.20
N ARG A 28 -20.19 -2.85 -2.15
CA ARG A 28 -18.80 -3.24 -2.38
C ARG A 28 -18.35 -2.98 -3.82
N GLU A 29 -19.20 -3.25 -4.78
CA GLU A 29 -18.94 -2.92 -6.20
C GLU A 29 -18.74 -1.41 -6.39
N LEU A 30 -19.59 -0.59 -5.76
CA LEU A 30 -19.45 0.87 -5.77
C LEU A 30 -18.12 1.33 -5.12
N ILE A 31 -17.69 0.69 -4.01
CA ILE A 31 -16.41 0.99 -3.37
C ILE A 31 -15.25 0.70 -4.33
N ASN A 32 -15.27 -0.44 -5.02
CA ASN A 32 -14.26 -0.82 -5.99
C ASN A 32 -14.25 0.16 -7.18
N GLU A 33 -15.40 0.49 -7.75
CA GLU A 33 -15.51 1.48 -8.83
C GLU A 33 -14.90 2.83 -8.44
N ARG A 34 -15.15 3.29 -7.21
CA ARG A 34 -14.57 4.54 -6.70
C ARG A 34 -13.07 4.45 -6.48
N ALA A 35 -12.58 3.31 -6.01
CA ALA A 35 -11.14 3.05 -5.83
C ALA A 35 -10.41 3.00 -7.19
N ASP A 36 -11.00 2.35 -8.19
CA ASP A 36 -10.46 2.27 -9.56
C ASP A 36 -10.41 3.66 -10.21
N TYR A 37 -11.50 4.44 -10.10
CA TYR A 37 -11.53 5.81 -10.61
C TYR A 37 -10.49 6.72 -9.94
N ARG A 38 -10.24 6.54 -8.63
CA ARG A 38 -9.15 7.23 -7.95
C ARG A 38 -7.79 6.85 -8.52
N SER A 39 -7.56 5.55 -8.76
CA SER A 39 -6.31 5.06 -9.37
C SER A 39 -6.09 5.71 -10.74
N GLU A 40 -7.13 5.77 -11.59
CA GLU A 40 -7.05 6.44 -12.89
C GLU A 40 -6.66 7.93 -12.77
N VAL A 41 -7.21 8.64 -11.76
CA VAL A 41 -6.86 10.04 -11.52
C VAL A 41 -5.42 10.20 -11.03
N VAL A 42 -4.93 9.31 -10.16
CA VAL A 42 -3.53 9.30 -9.71
C VAL A 42 -2.61 9.03 -10.90
N ASP A 43 -2.92 8.03 -11.72
CA ASP A 43 -2.18 7.72 -12.95
C ASP A 43 -2.16 8.91 -13.93
N ALA A 44 -3.27 9.64 -14.06
CA ALA A 44 -3.34 10.85 -14.88
C ALA A 44 -2.44 11.98 -14.31
N ILE A 45 -2.35 12.13 -12.99
CA ILE A 45 -1.42 13.06 -12.35
C ILE A 45 0.02 12.64 -12.64
N GLU A 46 0.34 11.34 -12.54
CA GLU A 46 1.66 10.81 -12.87
C GLU A 46 2.02 11.04 -14.34
N GLN A 47 1.10 10.77 -15.26
CA GLN A 47 1.30 11.01 -16.69
C GLN A 47 1.48 12.50 -17.04
N SER A 48 0.80 13.39 -16.32
CA SER A 48 0.89 14.84 -16.54
C SER A 48 2.11 15.51 -15.90
N THR A 49 2.78 14.81 -14.96
CA THR A 49 4.00 15.27 -14.29
C THR A 49 5.20 14.47 -14.77
N SER A 50 5.74 13.66 -13.93
CA SER A 50 6.78 12.67 -14.21
C SER A 50 6.58 11.58 -13.15
N GLY A 51 6.54 10.35 -13.56
CA GLY A 51 6.32 9.21 -12.67
C GLY A 51 7.40 9.02 -11.61
N SER A 52 7.54 7.80 -11.14
CA SER A 52 8.63 7.41 -10.24
C SER A 52 9.98 7.68 -10.88
N GLN A 53 10.93 8.22 -10.11
CA GLN A 53 12.24 8.60 -10.62
C GLN A 53 13.33 7.70 -10.07
N LYS A 54 14.11 7.15 -11.00
CA LYS A 54 15.31 6.39 -10.69
C LYS A 54 16.53 7.09 -11.26
N LEU A 55 17.34 7.67 -10.38
CA LEU A 55 18.57 8.37 -10.72
C LEU A 55 19.74 7.39 -10.72
N ALA A 56 20.42 7.24 -11.86
CA ALA A 56 21.65 6.48 -11.97
C ALA A 56 22.76 7.37 -12.55
N GLY A 57 23.76 7.61 -11.76
CA GLY A 57 24.87 8.51 -12.12
C GLY A 57 25.38 9.30 -10.94
N PRO A 58 26.43 10.11 -11.20
CA PRO A 58 27.15 10.24 -12.47
C PRO A 58 28.03 9.03 -12.77
N LEU A 59 28.15 8.70 -14.06
CA LEU A 59 29.18 7.82 -14.57
C LEU A 59 29.84 8.46 -15.80
N ILE A 60 31.05 8.05 -16.14
CA ILE A 60 31.75 8.57 -17.34
C ILE A 60 31.75 7.48 -18.40
N ALA A 61 31.12 7.75 -19.54
CA ALA A 61 31.12 6.88 -20.71
C ALA A 61 32.22 7.33 -21.69
N ILE A 62 33.12 6.41 -22.04
CA ILE A 62 34.23 6.68 -22.93
C ILE A 62 34.08 5.76 -24.14
N PRO A 63 33.75 6.29 -25.32
CA PRO A 63 33.79 5.51 -26.56
C PRO A 63 35.20 5.02 -26.83
N ILE A 64 35.38 3.76 -27.16
CA ILE A 64 36.66 3.12 -27.45
C ILE A 64 36.61 2.53 -28.84
N THR A 65 37.68 2.77 -29.63
CA THR A 65 37.93 2.08 -30.89
C THR A 65 39.19 1.26 -30.75
N GLU A 66 39.05 -0.05 -30.81
CA GLU A 66 40.17 -1.01 -30.73
C GLU A 66 40.48 -1.59 -32.10
N THR A 67 41.75 -1.56 -32.50
CA THR A 67 42.22 -2.20 -33.72
C THR A 67 42.71 -3.59 -33.37
N LEU A 68 42.04 -4.60 -33.91
CA LEU A 68 42.34 -6.00 -33.72
C LEU A 68 42.85 -6.61 -35.04
N THR A 69 43.83 -7.51 -34.96
CA THR A 69 44.38 -8.23 -36.12
C THR A 69 43.83 -9.64 -36.10
N ARG A 70 43.29 -10.10 -37.25
CA ARG A 70 42.82 -11.44 -37.46
C ARG A 70 43.56 -12.06 -38.67
N MET A 71 43.96 -13.32 -38.54
CA MET A 71 44.45 -14.08 -39.66
C MET A 71 43.30 -14.61 -40.52
N GLU A 72 43.18 -14.12 -41.75
CA GLU A 72 42.21 -14.59 -42.73
C GLU A 72 42.92 -14.96 -44.02
N ASN A 73 42.78 -16.21 -44.46
CA ASN A 73 43.48 -16.77 -45.65
C ASN A 73 44.99 -16.54 -45.62
N GLN A 74 45.65 -16.77 -44.50
CA GLN A 74 47.10 -16.56 -44.26
C GLN A 74 47.60 -15.11 -44.43
N LYS A 75 46.69 -14.14 -44.43
CA LYS A 75 47.02 -12.71 -44.39
C LYS A 75 46.50 -12.09 -43.09
N GLU A 76 47.25 -11.19 -42.51
CA GLU A 76 46.84 -10.35 -41.41
C GLU A 76 45.85 -9.29 -41.91
N VAL A 77 44.64 -9.33 -41.38
CA VAL A 77 43.61 -8.29 -41.66
C VAL A 77 43.30 -7.56 -40.37
N ASN A 78 43.44 -6.25 -40.42
CA ASN A 78 43.07 -5.37 -39.32
C ASN A 78 41.59 -5.04 -39.41
N TYR A 79 40.85 -5.21 -38.31
CA TYR A 79 39.49 -4.75 -38.17
C TYR A 79 39.32 -3.89 -36.91
N GLN A 80 38.37 -3.00 -36.95
CA GLN A 80 38.06 -2.10 -35.82
C GLN A 80 36.84 -2.60 -35.09
N ARG A 81 36.95 -2.67 -33.76
CA ARG A 81 35.84 -2.90 -32.84
C ARG A 81 35.60 -1.63 -32.06
N SER A 82 34.35 -1.14 -32.05
CA SER A 82 33.95 0.03 -31.25
C SER A 82 33.07 -0.44 -30.11
N TRP A 83 33.36 -0.01 -28.91
CA TRP A 83 32.61 -0.27 -27.68
C TRP A 83 32.68 0.91 -26.72
N VAL A 84 31.89 0.89 -25.62
CA VAL A 84 31.86 1.97 -24.62
C VAL A 84 32.39 1.44 -23.31
N TYR A 85 33.41 2.11 -22.77
CA TYR A 85 33.87 1.87 -21.41
C TYR A 85 33.10 2.75 -20.44
N TYR A 86 32.51 2.11 -19.42
CA TYR A 86 31.81 2.79 -18.34
C TYR A 86 32.70 2.92 -17.12
N TRP A 87 33.15 4.15 -16.85
CA TRP A 87 33.99 4.43 -15.71
C TRP A 87 33.10 4.84 -14.55
N LEU A 88 32.97 3.93 -13.59
CA LEU A 88 32.19 4.11 -12.36
C LEU A 88 33.02 4.84 -11.32
N SER A 89 32.36 5.64 -10.45
CA SER A 89 33.01 6.43 -9.40
C SER A 89 33.58 5.55 -8.29
N GLU A 90 34.65 6.01 -7.65
CA GLU A 90 35.20 5.42 -6.44
C GLU A 90 34.34 5.76 -5.21
N SER A 91 33.87 7.01 -5.16
CA SER A 91 32.91 7.45 -4.16
C SER A 91 31.76 8.22 -4.83
N LEU A 92 30.54 7.99 -4.32
CA LEU A 92 29.32 8.71 -4.70
C LEU A 92 28.64 9.17 -3.43
N ALA A 93 28.50 10.47 -3.25
CA ALA A 93 27.76 11.07 -2.15
C ALA A 93 26.64 11.95 -2.71
N ALA A 94 25.41 11.67 -2.32
CA ALA A 94 24.25 12.46 -2.68
C ALA A 94 23.52 12.96 -1.44
N THR A 95 23.19 14.25 -1.43
CA THR A 95 22.36 14.86 -0.38
C THR A 95 21.13 15.47 -1.04
N GLY A 96 19.96 15.11 -0.57
CA GLY A 96 18.68 15.54 -1.11
C GLY A 96 17.77 16.19 -0.07
N LYS A 97 17.09 17.24 -0.49
CA LYS A 97 15.96 17.81 0.24
C LYS A 97 14.72 17.63 -0.61
N GLN A 98 13.83 16.73 -0.13
CA GLN A 98 12.56 16.42 -0.77
C GLN A 98 11.45 17.27 -0.15
N THR A 99 10.65 17.91 -0.99
CA THR A 99 9.42 18.58 -0.59
C THR A 99 8.25 17.89 -1.28
N VAL A 100 7.31 17.38 -0.50
CA VAL A 100 6.11 16.71 -0.99
C VAL A 100 4.92 17.64 -0.88
N GLU A 101 4.17 17.73 -1.98
CA GLU A 101 2.97 18.53 -2.11
C GLU A 101 1.81 17.67 -2.57
N SER A 102 0.61 17.92 -2.05
CA SER A 102 -0.61 17.25 -2.50
C SER A 102 -1.26 18.04 -3.63
N ARG A 103 -1.42 17.40 -4.79
CA ARG A 103 -2.21 17.95 -5.92
C ARG A 103 -3.59 17.33 -5.94
N ARG A 104 -4.62 18.15 -6.12
CA ARG A 104 -6.02 17.72 -6.17
C ARG A 104 -6.57 17.84 -7.58
N VAL A 105 -7.32 16.80 -7.98
CA VAL A 105 -8.13 16.76 -9.19
C VAL A 105 -9.54 16.30 -8.77
N GLY A 106 -10.50 17.22 -8.72
CA GLY A 106 -11.81 16.97 -8.14
C GLY A 106 -11.74 16.67 -6.64
N ILE A 107 -12.27 15.53 -6.23
CA ILE A 107 -12.24 15.03 -4.83
C ILE A 107 -10.99 14.19 -4.55
N TYR A 108 -10.23 13.82 -5.56
CA TYR A 108 -9.04 12.95 -5.44
C TYR A 108 -7.76 13.77 -5.29
N SER A 109 -6.78 13.21 -4.61
CA SER A 109 -5.48 13.83 -4.41
C SER A 109 -4.35 12.83 -4.69
N GLY A 110 -3.33 13.29 -5.42
CA GLY A 110 -2.06 12.60 -5.61
C GLY A 110 -0.91 13.40 -4.98
N GLN A 111 0.17 12.74 -4.63
CA GLN A 111 1.38 13.36 -4.10
C GLN A 111 2.39 13.58 -5.22
N VAL A 112 2.91 14.79 -5.29
CA VAL A 112 4.03 15.17 -6.17
C VAL A 112 5.16 15.64 -5.27
N TRP A 113 6.38 15.22 -5.60
CA TRP A 113 7.54 15.63 -4.84
C TRP A 113 8.58 16.35 -5.72
N HIS A 114 9.34 17.22 -5.07
CA HIS A 114 10.47 17.96 -5.63
C HIS A 114 11.70 17.63 -4.81
N ASN A 115 12.76 17.15 -5.47
CA ASN A 115 14.05 16.87 -4.84
C ASN A 115 15.10 17.85 -5.33
N ALA A 116 15.65 18.63 -4.42
CA ALA A 116 16.89 19.39 -4.67
C ALA A 116 18.07 18.50 -4.26
N LEU A 117 18.81 18.01 -5.25
CA LEU A 117 19.90 17.06 -5.06
C LEU A 117 21.26 17.75 -5.24
N GLN A 118 22.18 17.49 -4.33
CA GLN A 118 23.60 17.80 -4.47
C GLN A 118 24.36 16.48 -4.59
N ILE A 119 25.09 16.33 -5.68
CA ILE A 119 25.76 15.07 -6.04
C ILE A 119 27.26 15.34 -6.16
N LYS A 120 28.06 14.53 -5.49
CA LYS A 120 29.52 14.55 -5.53
C LYS A 120 30.03 13.15 -5.87
N ALA A 121 30.93 13.06 -6.82
CA ALA A 121 31.52 11.80 -7.22
C ALA A 121 33.04 11.97 -7.46
N SER A 122 33.80 10.97 -7.06
CA SER A 122 35.26 10.93 -7.27
C SER A 122 35.60 9.72 -8.14
N PHE A 123 36.47 9.91 -9.14
CA PHE A 123 36.86 8.88 -10.10
C PHE A 123 38.38 8.65 -10.03
N ASP A 124 38.77 7.36 -9.91
CA ASP A 124 40.17 6.98 -9.80
C ASP A 124 40.83 6.88 -11.19
N PRO A 125 41.81 7.72 -11.52
CA PRO A 125 42.47 7.76 -12.84
C PRO A 125 43.28 6.47 -13.15
N LEU A 126 43.70 5.70 -12.12
CA LEU A 126 44.48 4.47 -12.33
C LEU A 126 43.71 3.42 -13.15
N ARG A 127 42.38 3.46 -13.13
CA ARG A 127 41.55 2.59 -13.96
C ARG A 127 41.61 2.93 -15.44
N LEU A 128 41.79 4.20 -15.76
CA LEU A 128 41.93 4.66 -17.14
C LEU A 128 43.30 4.33 -17.73
N ALA A 129 44.34 4.29 -16.91
CA ALA A 129 45.69 3.95 -17.33
C ALA A 129 45.76 2.53 -17.94
N ALA A 130 44.93 1.59 -17.46
CA ALA A 130 44.84 0.22 -17.98
C ALA A 130 44.30 0.15 -19.43
N LEU A 131 43.56 1.15 -19.90
CA LEU A 131 42.98 1.24 -21.25
C LEU A 131 43.93 1.91 -22.26
N ARG A 132 45.00 2.54 -21.82
CA ARG A 132 45.97 3.21 -22.71
C ARG A 132 46.94 2.21 -23.34
N LYS A 133 46.46 1.51 -24.37
CA LYS A 133 47.25 0.58 -25.19
C LYS A 133 47.40 1.13 -26.59
N THR A 134 48.46 0.71 -27.28
CA THR A 134 48.80 1.19 -28.64
C THR A 134 47.74 0.92 -29.69
N ASN A 135 46.92 -0.10 -29.50
CA ASN A 135 45.83 -0.48 -30.38
C ASN A 135 44.45 0.08 -29.99
N ILE A 136 44.39 0.93 -28.95
CA ILE A 136 43.16 1.56 -28.42
C ILE A 136 43.18 3.05 -28.64
N VAL A 137 42.15 3.58 -29.28
CA VAL A 137 41.86 5.01 -29.38
C VAL A 137 40.68 5.36 -28.49
N LEU A 138 40.90 6.28 -27.55
CA LEU A 138 39.85 6.79 -26.68
C LEU A 138 39.12 7.94 -27.40
N GLY A 139 37.79 7.84 -27.49
CA GLY A 139 36.96 8.94 -27.98
C GLY A 139 36.67 9.97 -26.90
N GLN A 140 35.80 10.91 -27.21
CA GLN A 140 35.44 12.00 -26.28
C GLN A 140 34.63 11.46 -25.11
N PRO A 141 35.09 11.62 -23.86
CA PRO A 141 34.36 11.19 -22.68
C PRO A 141 33.06 12.00 -22.50
N ARG A 142 32.06 11.37 -21.88
CA ARG A 142 30.79 12.00 -21.55
C ARG A 142 30.42 11.67 -20.13
N LEU A 143 30.08 12.66 -19.34
CA LEU A 143 29.43 12.46 -18.03
C LEU A 143 27.98 12.16 -18.29
N VAL A 144 27.47 11.04 -17.77
CA VAL A 144 26.12 10.54 -18.02
C VAL A 144 25.35 10.45 -16.71
N VAL A 145 24.13 10.94 -16.73
CA VAL A 145 23.17 10.84 -15.62
C VAL A 145 21.84 10.36 -16.20
N SER A 146 21.45 9.12 -15.86
CA SER A 146 20.17 8.55 -16.25
C SER A 146 19.11 8.86 -15.20
N VAL A 147 17.89 9.15 -15.65
CA VAL A 147 16.69 9.35 -14.82
C VAL A 147 15.57 8.44 -15.30
N GLY A 148 14.54 8.24 -14.46
CA GLY A 148 13.37 7.45 -14.85
C GLY A 148 12.54 8.11 -15.95
N ASP A 149 12.31 9.43 -15.83
CA ASP A 149 11.59 10.24 -16.80
C ASP A 149 12.25 11.63 -16.91
N ALA A 150 12.71 11.98 -18.11
CA ALA A 150 13.38 13.25 -18.38
C ALA A 150 12.49 14.49 -18.15
N ARG A 151 11.16 14.33 -18.19
CA ARG A 151 10.22 15.43 -17.91
C ARG A 151 10.29 15.91 -16.47
N GLY A 152 10.81 15.06 -15.55
CA GLY A 152 11.04 15.42 -14.15
C GLY A 152 12.28 16.27 -13.90
N ILE A 153 13.17 16.43 -14.89
CA ILE A 153 14.39 17.22 -14.74
C ILE A 153 14.01 18.72 -14.67
N GLY A 154 14.35 19.34 -13.54
CA GLY A 154 14.22 20.78 -13.33
C GLY A 154 15.51 21.54 -13.62
N ALA A 155 15.94 22.39 -12.69
CA ALA A 155 17.17 23.13 -12.83
C ALA A 155 18.39 22.22 -12.66
N ILE A 156 19.42 22.45 -13.49
CA ILE A 156 20.69 21.75 -13.42
C ILE A 156 21.78 22.82 -13.29
N HIS A 157 22.62 22.70 -12.26
CA HIS A 157 23.86 23.47 -12.16
C HIS A 157 25.00 22.51 -12.53
N ALA A 158 25.42 22.60 -13.79
CA ALA A 158 26.40 21.71 -14.38
C ALA A 158 27.74 21.76 -13.63
N PRO A 159 28.48 20.66 -13.59
CA PRO A 159 29.81 20.64 -12.94
C PRO A 159 30.83 21.43 -13.75
N GLU A 160 31.79 21.93 -13.01
CA GLU A 160 33.00 22.55 -13.58
C GLU A 160 34.13 21.51 -13.58
N VAL A 161 34.72 21.29 -14.74
CA VAL A 161 35.86 20.41 -14.91
C VAL A 161 37.01 21.20 -15.55
N ASN A 162 38.14 21.23 -14.88
CA ASN A 162 39.34 22.01 -15.34
C ASN A 162 39.04 23.50 -15.63
N GLY A 163 38.20 24.14 -14.82
CA GLY A 163 37.83 25.54 -14.98
C GLY A 163 36.77 25.83 -16.06
N ASN A 164 36.21 24.80 -16.68
CA ASN A 164 35.15 24.95 -17.69
C ASN A 164 33.85 24.31 -17.19
N VAL A 165 32.75 25.06 -17.24
CA VAL A 165 31.41 24.55 -17.00
C VAL A 165 31.02 23.67 -18.17
N LEU A 166 30.59 22.42 -17.90
CA LEU A 166 30.17 21.47 -18.93
C LEU A 166 28.83 21.88 -19.54
N SER A 167 28.68 21.71 -20.86
CA SER A 167 27.38 21.87 -21.53
C SER A 167 26.50 20.65 -21.23
N VAL A 168 25.21 20.89 -20.91
CA VAL A 168 24.24 19.83 -20.66
C VAL A 168 23.46 19.55 -21.93
N GLU A 169 23.43 18.29 -22.35
CA GLU A 169 22.72 17.85 -23.54
C GLU A 169 21.67 16.77 -23.17
N PRO A 170 20.50 16.77 -23.83
CA PRO A 170 19.45 15.80 -23.58
C PRO A 170 19.85 14.40 -24.06
N GLY A 171 19.29 13.36 -23.39
CA GLY A 171 19.59 11.95 -23.65
C GLY A 171 20.89 11.48 -23.00
N LEU A 172 21.15 10.19 -23.05
CA LEU A 172 22.33 9.61 -22.40
C LEU A 172 23.64 9.77 -23.22
N GLY A 173 23.53 10.09 -24.49
CA GLY A 173 24.71 10.21 -25.40
C GLY A 173 25.44 8.88 -25.64
N ILE A 174 24.84 7.77 -25.25
CA ILE A 174 25.31 6.38 -25.47
C ILE A 174 24.20 5.59 -26.15
N SER A 175 24.56 4.46 -26.76
CA SER A 175 23.56 3.56 -27.37
C SER A 175 22.71 2.88 -26.29
N GLY A 176 21.42 2.73 -26.55
CA GLY A 176 20.46 2.06 -25.69
C GLY A 176 19.29 2.96 -25.28
N ASP A 177 18.22 2.32 -24.77
CA ASP A 177 17.02 3.01 -24.30
C ASP A 177 17.23 3.52 -22.88
N GLY A 178 17.14 4.84 -22.70
CA GLY A 178 17.20 5.47 -21.37
C GLY A 178 16.95 6.96 -21.46
N ALA A 179 16.22 7.49 -20.47
CA ALA A 179 16.02 8.92 -20.29
C ALA A 179 17.16 9.49 -19.44
N GLY A 180 17.54 10.73 -19.69
CA GLY A 180 18.56 11.41 -18.89
C GLY A 180 19.23 12.55 -19.61
N ILE A 181 20.41 12.87 -19.13
CA ILE A 181 21.28 13.93 -19.66
C ILE A 181 22.70 13.41 -19.79
N HIS A 182 23.43 14.01 -20.70
CA HIS A 182 24.87 13.83 -20.78
C HIS A 182 25.61 15.17 -20.95
N MET A 183 26.86 15.17 -20.56
CA MET A 183 27.72 16.37 -20.64
C MET A 183 29.02 15.95 -21.31
N PRO A 184 29.29 16.44 -22.54
CA PRO A 184 30.57 16.22 -23.19
C PRO A 184 31.72 16.78 -22.34
N MET A 185 32.74 15.97 -22.09
CA MET A 185 33.89 16.34 -21.28
C MET A 185 35.10 16.66 -22.17
N PRO A 186 36.00 17.52 -21.71
CA PRO A 186 37.32 17.68 -22.38
C PRO A 186 38.11 16.36 -22.31
N ALA A 187 39.13 16.25 -23.13
CA ALA A 187 40.06 15.12 -23.06
C ALA A 187 40.60 14.95 -21.64
N LEU A 188 40.55 13.72 -21.12
CA LEU A 188 41.00 13.45 -19.76
C LEU A 188 42.50 13.64 -19.63
N ALA A 189 42.91 14.46 -18.65
CA ALA A 189 44.31 14.73 -18.35
C ALA A 189 45.06 13.42 -18.01
N GLU A 190 46.34 13.43 -18.28
CA GLU A 190 47.24 12.27 -17.99
C GLU A 190 47.78 12.30 -16.56
N ASP A 191 47.34 13.26 -15.74
CA ASP A 191 47.72 13.37 -14.35
C ASP A 191 47.05 12.26 -13.50
N ASN A 192 47.80 11.69 -12.57
CA ASN A 192 47.32 10.65 -11.68
C ASN A 192 46.47 11.22 -10.52
N LYS A 193 45.76 12.34 -10.70
CA LYS A 193 44.90 12.93 -9.70
C LYS A 193 43.48 12.42 -9.83
N PRO A 194 42.78 12.15 -8.72
CA PRO A 194 41.37 11.82 -8.77
C PRO A 194 40.57 12.94 -9.47
N LEU A 195 39.65 12.56 -10.32
CA LEU A 195 38.72 13.48 -10.93
C LEU A 195 37.53 13.66 -10.02
N GLU A 196 37.34 14.84 -9.46
CA GLU A 196 36.21 15.19 -8.63
C GLU A 196 35.15 15.93 -9.43
N ILE A 197 33.90 15.48 -9.33
CA ILE A 197 32.76 16.10 -10.02
C ILE A 197 31.70 16.39 -8.98
N ALA A 198 31.24 17.66 -8.96
CA ALA A 198 30.13 18.08 -8.10
C ALA A 198 29.14 18.90 -8.93
N PHE A 199 27.86 18.55 -8.81
CA PHE A 199 26.78 19.27 -9.47
C PHE A 199 25.49 19.20 -8.65
N SER A 200 24.53 20.06 -8.97
CA SER A 200 23.19 19.97 -8.40
C SER A 200 22.14 19.76 -9.47
N LEU A 201 21.11 19.01 -9.10
CA LEU A 201 20.01 18.61 -9.96
C LEU A 201 18.71 18.73 -9.19
N ASP A 202 17.78 19.49 -9.71
CA ASP A 202 16.39 19.47 -9.25
C ASP A 202 15.62 18.41 -10.03
N LEU A 203 15.01 17.48 -9.31
CA LEU A 203 14.28 16.38 -9.89
C LEU A 203 12.87 16.31 -9.29
N ASN A 204 11.87 16.24 -10.15
CA ASN A 204 10.47 16.17 -9.79
C ASN A 204 9.92 14.77 -10.10
N GLY A 205 8.94 14.32 -9.33
CA GLY A 205 8.31 13.03 -9.57
C GLY A 205 7.08 12.80 -8.72
N THR A 206 6.53 11.59 -8.88
CA THR A 206 5.46 11.03 -8.05
C THR A 206 5.91 9.68 -7.51
N GLY A 207 5.26 9.18 -6.46
CA GLY A 207 5.60 7.87 -5.89
C GLY A 207 7.06 7.77 -5.44
N GLU A 208 7.81 6.84 -6.02
CA GLU A 208 9.15 6.44 -5.60
C GLU A 208 10.26 7.35 -6.14
N PHE A 209 11.19 7.76 -5.27
CA PHE A 209 12.51 8.27 -5.63
C PHE A 209 13.57 7.22 -5.32
N SER A 210 14.41 6.91 -6.30
CA SER A 210 15.49 5.93 -6.18
C SER A 210 16.83 6.49 -6.65
N LEU A 211 17.92 6.16 -5.94
CA LEU A 211 19.29 6.43 -6.32
C LEU A 211 20.06 5.12 -6.48
N VAL A 212 20.65 4.89 -7.64
CA VAL A 212 21.52 3.73 -7.91
C VAL A 212 22.91 3.98 -7.32
N PRO A 213 23.42 3.12 -6.41
CA PRO A 213 24.72 3.29 -5.77
C PRO A 213 25.87 2.87 -6.72
N LEU A 214 26.18 3.72 -7.72
CA LEU A 214 27.20 3.42 -8.75
C LEU A 214 28.65 3.51 -8.23
N GLY A 215 28.87 4.22 -7.14
CA GLY A 215 30.19 4.31 -6.52
C GLY A 215 30.62 3.03 -5.82
N ARG A 216 31.94 2.80 -5.70
CA ARG A 216 32.47 1.75 -4.82
C ARG A 216 32.01 1.94 -3.37
N ASN A 217 32.00 3.19 -2.93
CA ASN A 217 31.34 3.62 -1.72
C ASN A 217 30.26 4.62 -2.10
N SER A 218 29.03 4.33 -1.78
CA SER A 218 27.88 5.17 -2.14
C SER A 218 27.08 5.53 -0.91
N GLU A 219 26.74 6.81 -0.80
CA GLU A 219 25.94 7.37 0.30
C GLU A 219 24.80 8.22 -0.27
N LEU A 220 23.63 8.10 0.37
CA LEU A 220 22.51 8.99 0.14
C LEU A 220 21.99 9.51 1.47
N GLN A 221 21.89 10.82 1.61
CA GLN A 221 21.17 11.46 2.71
C GLN A 221 19.95 12.17 2.14
N LEU A 222 18.76 11.78 2.58
CA LEU A 222 17.50 12.36 2.13
C LEU A 222 16.71 12.89 3.32
N THR A 223 16.27 14.14 3.23
CA THR A 223 15.38 14.78 4.20
C THR A 223 14.09 15.19 3.50
N SER A 224 12.94 14.86 4.08
CA SER A 224 11.62 15.15 3.50
C SER A 224 10.65 15.65 4.57
N ASN A 225 9.70 16.49 4.14
CA ASN A 225 8.56 16.90 4.96
C ASN A 225 7.42 15.86 5.02
N TRP A 226 7.60 14.69 4.39
CA TRP A 226 6.60 13.64 4.35
C TRP A 226 6.68 12.73 5.59
N PRO A 227 5.60 12.59 6.39
CA PRO A 227 5.66 11.85 7.65
C PRO A 227 5.50 10.32 7.50
N HIS A 228 5.17 9.82 6.30
CA HIS A 228 4.88 8.42 6.06
C HIS A 228 5.74 7.83 4.92
N PRO A 229 7.08 7.76 5.08
CA PRO A 229 7.95 7.20 4.05
C PRO A 229 7.80 5.69 3.96
N GLY A 230 7.77 5.17 2.72
CA GLY A 230 8.03 3.77 2.42
C GLY A 230 9.52 3.60 2.07
N PHE A 231 10.27 2.85 2.87
CA PHE A 231 11.65 2.51 2.51
C PHE A 231 11.66 1.14 1.85
N LEU A 232 11.65 1.16 0.53
CA LEU A 232 11.64 -0.02 -0.33
C LEU A 232 12.98 -0.14 -1.07
N GLY A 233 13.07 -1.05 -2.04
CA GLY A 233 14.25 -1.22 -2.88
C GLY A 233 15.23 -2.26 -2.37
N SER A 234 16.42 -2.28 -2.98
CA SER A 234 17.43 -3.33 -2.73
C SER A 234 18.21 -3.10 -1.44
N PHE A 235 18.20 -1.88 -0.91
CA PHE A 235 18.97 -1.48 0.28
C PHE A 235 18.10 -0.65 1.20
N LEU A 236 18.01 -1.06 2.45
CA LEU A 236 17.33 -0.29 3.50
C LEU A 236 18.26 0.81 4.04
N PRO A 237 17.69 1.94 4.55
CA PRO A 237 18.49 2.96 5.19
C PRO A 237 19.21 2.42 6.42
N THR A 238 20.50 2.77 6.59
CA THR A 238 21.32 2.44 7.75
C THR A 238 20.90 3.23 8.98
N GLN A 239 20.42 4.44 8.78
CA GLN A 239 19.86 5.31 9.82
C GLN A 239 18.59 5.96 9.31
N ARG A 240 17.57 6.03 10.16
CA ARG A 240 16.30 6.68 9.83
C ARG A 240 15.69 7.33 11.07
N GLU A 241 15.20 8.53 10.89
CA GLU A 241 14.38 9.25 11.85
C GLU A 241 13.07 9.63 11.17
N VAL A 242 11.94 9.20 11.72
CA VAL A 242 10.60 9.51 11.19
C VAL A 242 9.80 10.20 12.28
N SER A 243 9.19 11.32 11.94
CA SER A 243 8.38 12.16 12.82
C SER A 243 7.14 12.68 12.11
N ALA A 244 6.23 13.31 12.84
CA ALA A 244 5.07 13.96 12.25
C ALA A 244 5.43 15.15 11.31
N ALA A 245 6.64 15.70 11.44
CA ALA A 245 7.13 16.79 10.59
C ALA A 245 7.84 16.30 9.32
N GLY A 246 8.03 14.99 9.17
CA GLY A 246 8.74 14.39 8.05
C GLY A 246 9.78 13.37 8.47
N TYR A 247 10.69 13.04 7.54
CA TYR A 247 11.74 12.06 7.80
C TYR A 247 13.13 12.56 7.40
N ARG A 248 14.15 11.93 8.01
CA ARG A 248 15.54 11.96 7.58
C ARG A 248 16.03 10.52 7.48
N ALA A 249 16.63 10.16 6.35
CA ALA A 249 17.13 8.82 6.12
C ALA A 249 18.53 8.87 5.49
N HIS A 250 19.38 7.92 5.88
CA HIS A 250 20.74 7.78 5.40
C HIS A 250 20.96 6.35 4.92
N TRP A 251 21.40 6.19 3.67
CA TRP A 251 21.79 4.93 3.07
C TRP A 251 23.28 4.92 2.83
N GLN A 252 23.86 3.76 2.95
CA GLN A 252 25.25 3.53 2.65
C GLN A 252 25.41 2.14 2.02
N SER A 253 26.19 2.05 0.96
CA SER A 253 26.52 0.80 0.29
C SER A 253 27.97 0.79 -0.14
N SER A 254 28.59 -0.38 -0.06
CA SER A 254 29.94 -0.63 -0.53
C SER A 254 29.93 -1.55 -1.77
N TRP A 255 31.01 -1.54 -2.54
CA TRP A 255 31.22 -2.39 -3.70
C TRP A 255 30.94 -3.86 -3.45
N PHE A 256 31.25 -4.35 -2.25
CA PHE A 256 31.04 -5.74 -1.88
C PHE A 256 29.56 -6.11 -1.77
N ALA A 257 28.69 -5.13 -1.54
CA ALA A 257 27.27 -5.35 -1.38
C ALA A 257 26.47 -5.25 -2.68
N ASN A 258 27.00 -4.57 -3.71
CA ASN A 258 26.20 -4.21 -4.88
C ASN A 258 26.68 -4.73 -6.24
N ASP A 259 27.98 -5.17 -6.37
CA ASP A 259 28.59 -5.63 -7.64
C ASP A 259 28.13 -4.87 -8.90
N MET A 260 28.05 -3.54 -8.79
CA MET A 260 27.58 -2.70 -9.89
C MET A 260 28.36 -2.89 -11.19
N GLY A 261 29.64 -3.24 -11.09
CA GLY A 261 30.49 -3.50 -12.26
C GLY A 261 29.97 -4.62 -13.16
N SER A 262 29.17 -5.55 -12.66
CA SER A 262 28.61 -6.63 -13.46
C SER A 262 27.55 -6.16 -14.47
N TYR A 263 26.88 -5.02 -14.20
CA TYR A 263 25.87 -4.44 -15.07
C TYR A 263 26.44 -3.57 -16.20
N PHE A 264 27.71 -3.15 -16.08
CA PHE A 264 28.37 -2.22 -17.00
C PHE A 264 29.50 -2.91 -17.76
N LYS A 265 29.20 -4.07 -18.36
CA LYS A 265 30.13 -4.82 -19.21
C LYS A 265 29.97 -4.44 -20.68
N ASP A 266 31.07 -4.62 -21.41
CA ASP A 266 31.11 -4.38 -22.86
C ASP A 266 29.99 -5.13 -23.59
N ASP A 267 29.41 -4.49 -24.60
CA ASP A 267 28.39 -5.05 -25.49
C ASP A 267 27.04 -5.44 -24.85
N MET A 268 26.80 -5.08 -23.61
CA MET A 268 25.50 -5.31 -22.95
C MET A 268 24.70 -4.03 -22.85
N GLU A 269 23.41 -4.11 -23.13
CA GLU A 269 22.47 -3.03 -22.86
C GLU A 269 22.28 -2.88 -21.35
N ILE A 270 22.43 -1.66 -20.85
CA ILE A 270 22.32 -1.40 -19.41
C ILE A 270 20.84 -1.41 -19.00
N PRO A 271 20.43 -2.29 -18.08
CA PRO A 271 19.05 -2.36 -17.63
C PRO A 271 18.76 -1.27 -16.58
N TRP A 272 18.74 0.02 -16.99
CA TRP A 272 18.60 1.18 -16.09
C TRP A 272 17.48 1.05 -15.07
N SER A 273 16.32 0.56 -15.49
CA SER A 273 15.15 0.39 -14.61
C SER A 273 15.31 -0.72 -13.55
N ARG A 274 16.16 -1.71 -13.81
CA ARG A 274 16.36 -2.90 -12.95
C ARG A 274 17.57 -2.82 -12.03
N LEU A 275 18.39 -1.75 -12.16
CA LEU A 275 19.56 -1.59 -11.29
C LEU A 275 19.13 -1.53 -9.82
N PRO A 276 19.86 -2.20 -8.89
CA PRO A 276 19.61 -2.07 -7.47
C PRO A 276 19.74 -0.61 -7.01
N ALA A 277 18.87 -0.15 -6.14
CA ALA A 277 18.84 1.25 -5.73
C ALA A 277 18.47 1.44 -4.25
N PHE A 278 18.89 2.58 -3.68
CA PHE A 278 18.33 3.17 -2.48
C PHE A 278 16.99 3.78 -2.85
N SER A 279 15.92 3.47 -2.12
CA SER A 279 14.59 3.92 -2.50
C SER A 279 13.83 4.48 -1.32
N ALA A 280 13.14 5.58 -1.57
CA ALA A 280 12.16 6.18 -0.68
C ALA A 280 10.88 6.46 -1.46
N ASP A 281 9.78 5.90 -0.99
CA ASP A 281 8.45 6.08 -1.58
C ASP A 281 7.60 7.02 -0.74
N VAL A 282 6.83 7.85 -1.42
CA VAL A 282 5.84 8.74 -0.83
C VAL A 282 4.52 7.97 -0.73
N MET A 283 4.48 7.03 0.24
CA MET A 283 3.27 6.24 0.47
C MET A 283 2.14 7.13 0.99
N SER A 284 0.96 7.01 0.38
CA SER A 284 -0.25 7.49 1.02
C SER A 284 -0.63 6.53 2.15
N LEU A 285 -1.01 7.05 3.31
CA LEU A 285 -1.67 6.26 4.37
C LEU A 285 -2.80 5.44 3.75
N ALA A 286 -3.14 4.31 4.42
CA ALA A 286 -4.24 3.46 4.01
C ALA A 286 -5.42 4.30 3.55
N ASP A 287 -5.73 4.19 2.27
CA ASP A 287 -6.74 5.00 1.62
C ASP A 287 -8.11 4.73 2.25
N GLN A 288 -8.93 5.76 2.34
CA GLN A 288 -10.31 5.63 2.83
C GLN A 288 -11.10 4.51 2.12
N TYR A 289 -10.82 4.27 0.84
CA TYR A 289 -11.45 3.17 0.08
C TYR A 289 -10.96 1.81 0.56
N GLN A 290 -9.68 1.64 0.85
CA GLN A 290 -9.14 0.40 1.42
C GLN A 290 -9.74 0.11 2.80
N LEU A 291 -9.84 1.14 3.65
CA LEU A 291 -10.47 0.99 4.97
C LEU A 291 -11.96 0.67 4.85
N THR A 292 -12.68 1.29 3.89
CA THR A 292 -14.09 1.02 3.64
C THR A 292 -14.31 -0.37 3.04
N ASP A 293 -13.45 -0.84 2.13
CA ASP A 293 -13.49 -2.23 1.61
C ASP A 293 -13.22 -3.23 2.72
N ARG A 294 -12.20 -3.01 3.56
CA ARG A 294 -11.93 -3.83 4.75
C ARG A 294 -13.14 -3.87 5.69
N ALA A 295 -13.76 -2.71 5.96
CA ALA A 295 -14.98 -2.62 6.78
C ALA A 295 -16.12 -3.45 6.19
N THR A 296 -16.34 -3.37 4.89
CA THR A 296 -17.41 -4.10 4.18
C THR A 296 -17.19 -5.61 4.19
N LYS A 297 -15.95 -6.07 4.19
CA LYS A 297 -15.62 -7.51 4.34
C LYS A 297 -16.10 -8.07 5.69
N TYR A 298 -16.12 -7.25 6.73
CA TYR A 298 -16.63 -7.64 8.06
C TYR A 298 -18.14 -7.40 8.24
N ALA A 299 -18.83 -6.83 7.24
CA ALA A 299 -20.25 -6.48 7.33
C ALA A 299 -21.15 -7.69 7.64
N ILE A 300 -20.88 -8.83 7.01
CA ILE A 300 -21.66 -10.06 7.26
C ILE A 300 -21.52 -10.50 8.72
N LEU A 301 -20.33 -10.34 9.31
CA LEU A 301 -20.11 -10.61 10.73
C LEU A 301 -20.94 -9.66 11.61
N LEU A 302 -20.92 -8.35 11.32
CA LEU A 302 -21.69 -7.34 12.04
C LEU A 302 -23.20 -7.64 11.98
N ILE A 303 -23.73 -7.94 10.80
CA ILE A 303 -25.15 -8.32 10.60
C ILE A 303 -25.47 -9.60 11.35
N GLY A 304 -24.61 -10.62 11.27
CA GLY A 304 -24.80 -11.91 11.95
C GLY A 304 -24.81 -11.77 13.47
N LEU A 305 -23.88 -11.02 14.05
CA LEU A 305 -23.83 -10.74 15.49
C LEU A 305 -25.04 -9.94 15.95
N THR A 306 -25.47 -8.96 15.16
CA THR A 306 -26.68 -8.16 15.44
C THR A 306 -27.94 -9.05 15.43
N PHE A 307 -28.10 -9.90 14.40
CA PHE A 307 -29.23 -10.84 14.33
C PHE A 307 -29.20 -11.85 15.47
N MET A 308 -28.02 -12.32 15.85
CA MET A 308 -27.86 -13.20 17.00
C MET A 308 -28.26 -12.51 18.31
N ALA A 309 -27.88 -11.25 18.52
CA ALA A 309 -28.27 -10.48 19.67
C ALA A 309 -29.82 -10.31 19.75
N PHE A 310 -30.47 -10.03 18.61
CA PHE A 310 -31.94 -9.99 18.52
C PHE A 310 -32.57 -11.34 18.85
N PHE A 311 -32.03 -12.42 18.31
CA PHE A 311 -32.53 -13.76 18.56
C PHE A 311 -32.42 -14.15 20.04
N VAL A 312 -31.29 -13.82 20.68
CA VAL A 312 -31.11 -14.03 22.13
C VAL A 312 -32.10 -13.19 22.92
N PHE A 313 -32.24 -11.90 22.59
CA PHE A 313 -33.21 -11.02 23.26
C PHE A 313 -34.63 -11.57 23.14
N GLU A 314 -35.07 -12.03 21.98
CA GLU A 314 -36.35 -12.62 21.74
C GLU A 314 -36.57 -13.91 22.59
N SER A 315 -35.53 -14.76 22.61
CA SER A 315 -35.57 -16.03 23.37
C SER A 315 -35.68 -15.79 24.88
N LEU A 316 -34.99 -14.78 25.43
CA LEU A 316 -35.03 -14.43 26.84
C LEU A 316 -36.31 -13.73 27.24
N THR A 317 -36.86 -12.85 26.39
CA THR A 317 -38.06 -12.05 26.68
C THR A 317 -39.34 -12.77 26.27
N ARG A 318 -39.25 -13.90 25.55
CA ARG A 318 -40.37 -14.65 24.97
C ARG A 318 -41.30 -13.80 24.08
N ARG A 319 -40.76 -12.71 23.49
CA ARG A 319 -41.49 -11.82 22.60
C ARG A 319 -41.08 -12.10 21.16
N PRO A 320 -42.02 -12.65 20.34
CA PRO A 320 -41.69 -12.97 18.95
C PRO A 320 -41.45 -11.67 18.16
N LEU A 321 -40.32 -11.61 17.48
CA LEU A 321 -40.00 -10.58 16.50
C LEU A 321 -40.34 -11.08 15.10
N HIS A 322 -40.92 -10.17 14.28
CA HIS A 322 -41.26 -10.51 12.90
C HIS A 322 -39.99 -10.48 12.03
N PRO A 323 -39.83 -11.38 11.04
CA PRO A 323 -38.66 -11.35 10.13
C PRO A 323 -38.38 -10.01 9.45
N MET A 324 -39.43 -9.25 9.12
CA MET A 324 -39.29 -7.89 8.55
C MET A 324 -38.54 -6.94 9.47
N GLN A 325 -38.59 -7.14 10.78
CA GLN A 325 -37.87 -6.30 11.74
C GLN A 325 -36.38 -6.58 11.71
N TYR A 326 -35.98 -7.85 11.55
CA TYR A 326 -34.59 -8.23 11.30
C TYR A 326 -34.09 -7.65 9.98
N LEU A 327 -34.90 -7.75 8.92
CA LEU A 327 -34.55 -7.24 7.61
C LEU A 327 -34.33 -5.72 7.60
N LEU A 328 -35.23 -4.94 8.25
CA LEU A 328 -35.10 -3.49 8.32
C LEU A 328 -33.86 -3.04 9.10
N VAL A 329 -33.56 -3.71 10.25
CA VAL A 329 -32.31 -3.44 10.98
C VAL A 329 -31.09 -3.87 10.17
N GLY A 330 -31.15 -5.02 9.50
CA GLY A 330 -30.07 -5.43 8.61
C GLY A 330 -29.84 -4.45 7.45
N LEU A 331 -30.92 -3.94 6.86
CA LEU A 331 -30.82 -2.92 5.80
C LEU A 331 -30.22 -1.61 6.32
N SER A 332 -30.51 -1.22 7.56
CA SER A 332 -29.88 -0.05 8.19
C SER A 332 -28.37 -0.23 8.36
N LEU A 333 -27.90 -1.47 8.66
CA LEU A 333 -26.48 -1.79 8.74
C LEU A 333 -25.81 -1.76 7.36
N VAL A 334 -26.52 -2.16 6.31
CA VAL A 334 -26.00 -2.00 4.93
C VAL A 334 -25.91 -0.52 4.54
N LEU A 335 -26.94 0.26 4.88
CA LEU A 335 -26.96 1.71 4.64
C LEU A 335 -25.82 2.44 5.37
N PHE A 336 -25.40 1.96 6.55
CA PHE A 336 -24.23 2.46 7.27
C PHE A 336 -22.99 2.47 6.37
N TYR A 337 -22.70 1.39 5.62
CA TYR A 337 -21.53 1.32 4.73
C TYR A 337 -21.65 2.29 3.54
N LEU A 338 -22.86 2.50 3.02
CA LEU A 338 -23.08 3.48 1.95
C LEU A 338 -22.87 4.92 2.45
N VAL A 339 -23.40 5.24 3.64
CA VAL A 339 -23.18 6.55 4.28
C VAL A 339 -21.70 6.74 4.61
N LEU A 340 -21.03 5.70 5.12
CA LEU A 340 -19.59 5.73 5.39
C LEU A 340 -18.80 6.05 4.13
N LEU A 341 -19.08 5.38 3.01
CA LEU A 341 -18.42 5.67 1.74
C LEU A 341 -18.64 7.12 1.31
N ALA A 342 -19.89 7.56 1.25
CA ALA A 342 -20.24 8.91 0.79
C ALA A 342 -19.62 10.03 1.64
N LEU A 343 -19.61 9.87 2.98
CA LEU A 343 -19.03 10.86 3.87
C LEU A 343 -17.51 10.80 3.91
N SER A 344 -16.90 9.61 3.77
CA SER A 344 -15.44 9.46 3.84
C SER A 344 -14.73 10.22 2.72
N GLU A 345 -15.37 10.41 1.57
CA GLU A 345 -14.85 11.21 0.46
C GLU A 345 -14.71 12.70 0.80
N HIS A 346 -15.47 13.21 1.78
CA HIS A 346 -15.51 14.64 2.11
C HIS A 346 -14.83 14.99 3.43
N ILE A 347 -15.02 14.16 4.45
CA ILE A 347 -14.56 14.45 5.82
C ILE A 347 -13.53 13.47 6.36
N GLY A 348 -13.09 12.52 5.51
CA GLY A 348 -12.14 11.47 5.88
C GLY A 348 -12.79 10.32 6.65
N PHE A 349 -12.09 9.16 6.71
CA PHE A 349 -12.66 7.90 7.18
C PHE A 349 -13.12 7.94 8.64
N THR A 350 -12.31 8.45 9.57
CA THR A 350 -12.62 8.44 11.00
C THR A 350 -13.86 9.29 11.34
N ALA A 351 -13.96 10.51 10.79
CA ALA A 351 -15.11 11.38 11.01
C ALA A 351 -16.36 10.81 10.35
N ALA A 352 -16.23 10.24 9.15
CA ALA A 352 -17.32 9.56 8.44
C ALA A 352 -17.83 8.34 9.21
N TRP A 353 -16.94 7.53 9.78
CA TRP A 353 -17.31 6.39 10.63
C TRP A 353 -18.14 6.82 11.82
N LEU A 354 -17.70 7.83 12.57
CA LEU A 354 -18.45 8.37 13.71
C LEU A 354 -19.83 8.90 13.31
N ALA A 355 -19.91 9.65 12.20
CA ALA A 355 -21.17 10.18 11.69
C ALA A 355 -22.13 9.06 11.23
N ALA A 356 -21.62 8.04 10.52
CA ALA A 356 -22.39 6.89 10.07
C ALA A 356 -22.87 6.05 11.24
N SER A 357 -22.02 5.75 12.25
CA SER A 357 -22.38 5.02 13.45
C SER A 357 -23.44 5.76 14.26
N LEU A 358 -23.31 7.07 14.44
CA LEU A 358 -24.28 7.86 15.17
C LEU A 358 -25.64 7.93 14.45
N SER A 359 -25.63 8.12 13.13
CA SER A 359 -26.86 8.14 12.32
C SER A 359 -27.59 6.80 12.36
N GLY A 360 -26.84 5.68 12.23
CA GLY A 360 -27.35 4.33 12.37
C GLY A 360 -27.92 4.05 13.77
N ALA A 361 -27.21 4.50 14.81
CA ALA A 361 -27.64 4.37 16.20
C ALA A 361 -28.96 5.10 16.48
N VAL A 362 -29.09 6.35 16.00
CA VAL A 362 -30.32 7.14 16.13
C VAL A 362 -31.48 6.48 15.39
N MET A 363 -31.28 6.08 14.13
CA MET A 363 -32.30 5.44 13.30
C MET A 363 -32.79 4.13 13.94
N ASN A 364 -31.87 3.25 14.34
CA ASN A 364 -32.20 2.01 15.00
C ASN A 364 -32.80 2.22 16.39
N GLY A 365 -32.32 3.23 17.14
CA GLY A 365 -32.84 3.58 18.47
C GLY A 365 -34.31 3.96 18.44
N ILE A 366 -34.72 4.85 17.53
CA ILE A 366 -36.11 5.25 17.33
C ILE A 366 -36.96 4.03 16.92
N TYR A 367 -36.51 3.25 15.97
CA TYR A 367 -37.23 2.07 15.50
C TYR A 367 -37.39 1.03 16.59
N LEU A 368 -36.32 0.72 17.31
CA LEU A 368 -36.30 -0.32 18.34
C LEU A 368 -37.08 0.07 19.59
N GLN A 369 -37.24 1.36 19.89
CA GLN A 369 -38.10 1.83 20.98
C GLN A 369 -39.54 1.29 20.80
N ALA A 370 -40.06 1.38 19.58
CA ALA A 370 -41.41 0.87 19.28
C ALA A 370 -41.46 -0.65 19.27
N VAL A 371 -40.45 -1.32 18.69
CA VAL A 371 -40.36 -2.78 18.53
C VAL A 371 -40.18 -3.49 19.88
N LEU A 372 -39.24 -3.02 20.70
CA LEU A 372 -38.90 -3.63 21.98
C LEU A 372 -39.80 -3.17 23.13
N ARG A 373 -40.75 -2.25 22.84
CA ARG A 373 -41.71 -1.71 23.80
C ARG A 373 -41.07 -1.22 25.11
N GLY A 374 -39.96 -0.49 24.99
CA GLY A 374 -39.31 0.07 26.18
C GLY A 374 -38.01 0.81 25.85
N TRP A 375 -37.88 2.03 26.37
CA TRP A 375 -36.72 2.88 26.17
C TRP A 375 -35.42 2.21 26.68
N ARG A 376 -35.49 1.55 27.83
CA ARG A 376 -34.29 0.88 28.41
C ARG A 376 -33.73 -0.21 27.50
N ASN A 377 -34.60 -1.05 26.92
CA ASN A 377 -34.19 -2.14 26.03
C ASN A 377 -33.63 -1.61 24.71
N SER A 378 -34.25 -0.55 24.17
CA SER A 378 -33.75 0.12 22.97
C SER A 378 -32.36 0.73 23.21
N LEU A 379 -32.17 1.43 24.32
CA LEU A 379 -30.90 2.06 24.68
C LEU A 379 -29.79 1.03 24.88
N LEU A 380 -30.10 -0.08 25.55
CA LEU A 380 -29.13 -1.17 25.75
C LEU A 380 -28.68 -1.77 24.39
N PHE A 381 -29.63 -1.92 23.48
CA PHE A 381 -29.34 -2.46 22.16
C PHE A 381 -28.52 -1.49 21.31
N VAL A 382 -28.87 -0.21 21.33
CA VAL A 382 -28.11 0.86 20.66
C VAL A 382 -26.69 0.97 21.24
N ALA A 383 -26.54 0.87 22.56
CA ALA A 383 -25.23 0.85 23.21
C ALA A 383 -24.38 -0.36 22.76
N ALA A 384 -25.00 -1.53 22.60
CA ALA A 384 -24.33 -2.72 22.10
C ALA A 384 -23.90 -2.56 20.63
N LEU A 385 -24.72 -1.94 19.77
CA LEU A 385 -24.37 -1.60 18.39
C LEU A 385 -23.18 -0.63 18.32
N LEU A 386 -23.24 0.46 19.09
CA LEU A 386 -22.13 1.44 19.14
C LEU A 386 -20.84 0.82 19.68
N LEU A 387 -20.94 -0.08 20.67
CA LEU A 387 -19.78 -0.83 21.16
C LEU A 387 -19.18 -1.69 20.04
N LEU A 388 -20.03 -2.40 19.31
CA LEU A 388 -19.60 -3.26 18.19
C LEU A 388 -18.96 -2.42 17.08
N ASP A 389 -19.54 -1.27 16.71
CA ASP A 389 -18.96 -0.32 15.76
C ASP A 389 -17.59 0.21 16.23
N GLY A 390 -17.44 0.50 17.52
CA GLY A 390 -16.18 0.91 18.13
C GLY A 390 -15.11 -0.17 18.07
N VAL A 391 -15.48 -1.42 18.37
CA VAL A 391 -14.59 -2.58 18.24
C VAL A 391 -14.16 -2.78 16.77
N MET A 392 -15.10 -2.63 15.84
CA MET A 392 -14.80 -2.74 14.41
C MET A 392 -13.87 -1.62 13.94
N TRP A 393 -14.07 -0.38 14.40
CA TRP A 393 -13.17 0.74 14.10
C TRP A 393 -11.73 0.47 14.58
N PHE A 394 -11.60 -0.01 15.82
CA PHE A 394 -10.30 -0.37 16.39
C PHE A 394 -9.61 -1.49 15.58
N LEU A 395 -10.39 -2.51 15.18
CA LEU A 395 -9.90 -3.63 14.40
C LEU A 395 -9.40 -3.18 13.01
N LEU A 396 -10.08 -2.23 12.37
CA LEU A 396 -9.70 -1.71 11.06
C LEU A 396 -8.39 -0.89 11.10
N HIS A 397 -8.09 -0.23 12.22
CA HIS A 397 -6.87 0.56 12.40
C HIS A 397 -5.66 -0.29 12.86
N SER A 398 -5.89 -1.56 13.25
CA SER A 398 -4.84 -2.47 13.70
C SER A 398 -4.37 -3.35 12.53
N GLU A 399 -3.50 -2.81 11.66
CA GLU A 399 -3.08 -3.51 10.43
C GLU A 399 -2.38 -4.84 10.71
N ASP A 400 -1.41 -4.84 11.62
CA ASP A 400 -0.58 -6.02 11.93
C ASP A 400 -1.29 -7.07 12.78
N SER A 401 -2.30 -6.67 13.55
CA SER A 401 -2.99 -7.53 14.53
C SER A 401 -4.44 -7.85 14.18
N ALA A 402 -4.91 -7.47 12.98
CA ALA A 402 -6.30 -7.58 12.58
C ALA A 402 -6.85 -9.03 12.68
N LEU A 403 -6.04 -10.03 12.33
CA LEU A 403 -6.43 -11.44 12.42
C LEU A 403 -6.59 -11.88 13.88
N LEU A 404 -5.63 -11.55 14.74
CA LEU A 404 -5.64 -11.89 16.16
C LEU A 404 -6.82 -11.21 16.88
N LEU A 405 -7.00 -9.92 16.64
CA LEU A 405 -8.11 -9.16 17.22
C LEU A 405 -9.48 -9.66 16.70
N GLY A 406 -9.60 -9.93 15.39
CA GLY A 406 -10.82 -10.45 14.79
C GLY A 406 -11.21 -11.81 15.36
N THR A 407 -10.26 -12.74 15.52
CA THR A 407 -10.50 -14.04 16.16
C THR A 407 -10.84 -13.88 17.64
N GLY A 408 -10.21 -12.95 18.34
CA GLY A 408 -10.53 -12.60 19.73
C GLY A 408 -11.97 -12.07 19.89
N VAL A 409 -12.40 -11.17 19.02
CA VAL A 409 -13.78 -10.65 18.99
C VAL A 409 -14.79 -11.77 18.75
N LEU A 410 -14.52 -12.68 17.79
CA LEU A 410 -15.38 -13.84 17.54
C LEU A 410 -15.47 -14.79 18.73
N ALA A 411 -14.32 -15.10 19.35
CA ALA A 411 -14.28 -15.97 20.53
C ALA A 411 -15.03 -15.34 21.72
N LEU A 412 -14.86 -14.02 21.93
CA LEU A 412 -15.60 -13.28 22.96
C LEU A 412 -17.09 -13.26 22.68
N ALA A 413 -17.50 -12.95 21.44
CA ALA A 413 -18.91 -12.94 21.05
C ALA A 413 -19.55 -14.33 21.24
N LEU A 414 -18.86 -15.39 20.86
CA LEU A 414 -19.34 -16.78 21.07
C LEU A 414 -19.44 -17.09 22.57
N SER A 415 -18.45 -16.70 23.36
CA SER A 415 -18.45 -16.93 24.82
C SER A 415 -19.60 -16.20 25.49
N VAL A 416 -19.86 -14.93 25.12
CA VAL A 416 -21.00 -14.16 25.61
C VAL A 416 -22.31 -14.83 25.20
N LEU A 417 -22.42 -15.26 23.94
CA LEU A 417 -23.58 -15.97 23.45
C LEU A 417 -23.87 -17.26 24.27
N MET A 418 -22.85 -18.10 24.46
CA MET A 418 -22.96 -19.31 25.25
C MET A 418 -23.39 -19.02 26.70
N PHE A 419 -22.81 -17.95 27.29
CA PHE A 419 -23.18 -17.53 28.65
C PHE A 419 -24.65 -17.07 28.76
N LEU A 420 -25.11 -16.26 27.82
CA LEU A 420 -26.47 -15.73 27.78
C LEU A 420 -27.49 -16.83 27.51
N THR A 421 -27.14 -17.78 26.63
CA THR A 421 -28.07 -18.86 26.23
C THR A 421 -28.02 -20.08 27.13
N ARG A 422 -27.10 -20.16 28.11
CA ARG A 422 -26.94 -21.34 29.00
C ARG A 422 -28.20 -21.77 29.75
N ARG A 423 -29.16 -20.84 29.97
CA ARG A 423 -30.44 -21.07 30.69
C ARG A 423 -31.64 -21.16 29.74
N VAL A 424 -31.41 -21.13 28.43
CA VAL A 424 -32.47 -21.22 27.42
C VAL A 424 -32.81 -22.69 27.21
N ASP A 425 -34.07 -23.05 27.41
CA ASP A 425 -34.57 -24.38 27.08
C ASP A 425 -34.90 -24.47 25.59
N TRP A 426 -33.93 -24.99 24.82
CA TRP A 426 -34.02 -25.16 23.38
C TRP A 426 -35.11 -26.17 22.96
N TYR A 427 -35.40 -27.16 23.80
CA TYR A 427 -36.45 -28.14 23.52
C TYR A 427 -37.83 -27.52 23.65
N ALA A 428 -38.06 -26.70 24.69
CA ALA A 428 -39.32 -25.98 24.86
C ALA A 428 -39.61 -25.01 23.73
N LEU A 429 -38.56 -24.36 23.15
CA LEU A 429 -38.66 -23.47 21.99
C LEU A 429 -38.91 -24.21 20.67
N SER A 430 -38.59 -25.50 20.59
CA SER A 430 -38.77 -26.32 19.41
C SER A 430 -40.14 -27.00 19.32
N LEU A 431 -40.89 -27.05 20.40
CA LEU A 431 -42.23 -27.67 20.44
C LEU A 431 -43.30 -26.72 19.86
N PRO A 432 -44.23 -27.19 19.04
CA PRO A 432 -45.37 -26.43 18.57
C PRO A 432 -46.21 -25.92 19.75
N LYS A 433 -46.60 -24.66 19.77
CA LYS A 433 -47.53 -24.12 20.75
C LYS A 433 -48.84 -24.90 20.69
N GLY A 434 -49.14 -25.73 21.68
CA GLY A 434 -50.39 -26.51 21.78
C GLY A 434 -50.25 -28.00 22.10
N THR A 435 -49.03 -28.55 22.08
CA THR A 435 -48.80 -29.91 22.61
C THR A 435 -48.50 -29.79 24.10
N VAL A 436 -49.53 -29.96 24.92
CA VAL A 436 -49.33 -30.28 26.33
C VAL A 436 -48.61 -31.62 26.35
N PRO A 437 -47.44 -31.76 27.05
CA PRO A 437 -46.82 -33.05 27.19
C PRO A 437 -47.86 -33.99 27.78
N PRO A 438 -48.01 -35.23 27.30
CA PRO A 438 -48.94 -36.15 27.89
C PRO A 438 -48.56 -36.28 29.36
N THR A 439 -49.50 -35.91 30.23
CA THR A 439 -49.43 -36.23 31.68
C THR A 439 -49.14 -37.67 31.76
N PRO A 440 -48.12 -38.18 32.49
CA PRO A 440 -47.93 -39.57 32.68
C PRO A 440 -49.25 -40.12 33.30
N ALA A 441 -49.90 -41.05 32.57
CA ALA A 441 -51.07 -41.67 33.05
C ALA A 441 -50.75 -42.21 34.44
N ALA A 442 -51.42 -41.73 35.45
CA ALA A 442 -51.36 -42.30 36.77
C ALA A 442 -51.81 -43.71 36.62
N ASP A 443 -50.91 -44.65 36.87
CA ASP A 443 -51.17 -46.11 36.85
C ASP A 443 -52.00 -46.46 38.11
N ASP A 444 -53.22 -45.91 38.13
CA ASP A 444 -54.19 -46.17 39.27
C ASP A 444 -54.80 -47.55 39.27
N ASP A 445 -54.44 -48.44 38.31
CA ASP A 445 -55.03 -49.75 38.18
C ASP A 445 -54.23 -50.88 38.87
N LYS A 446 -53.11 -50.59 39.56
CA LYS A 446 -52.32 -51.62 40.25
C LYS A 446 -52.50 -51.71 41.74
N LEU A 447 -53.41 -50.90 42.33
CA LEU A 447 -53.64 -50.89 43.77
C LEU A 447 -54.97 -51.52 44.20
N ARG A 448 -55.68 -52.26 43.32
CA ARG A 448 -56.95 -52.90 43.63
C ARG A 448 -56.94 -54.46 43.77
N LEU A 449 -55.79 -55.10 43.79
CA LEU A 449 -55.70 -56.58 43.84
C LEU A 449 -55.16 -57.13 45.17
N TRP A 450 -55.20 -56.37 46.28
CA TRP A 450 -54.86 -56.88 47.60
C TRP A 450 -55.87 -56.42 48.64
N LYS A 451 -57.16 -56.81 48.47
CA LYS A 451 -58.16 -56.92 49.53
C LYS A 451 -59.18 -57.97 49.08
N GLU A 452 -58.83 -59.17 49.36
CA GLU A 452 -59.67 -60.29 49.91
C GLU A 452 -58.78 -61.48 50.29
#